data_db25b6c9bec7343faed7eba77aa1ee50
#
_entry.id   db25b6c9bec7343faed7eba77aa1ee50
#
_cell.length_a   1.000
_cell.length_b   1.000
_cell.length_c   1.000
_cell.angle_alpha   90.00
_cell.angle_beta   90.00
_cell.angle_gamma   90.00
#
_symmetry.space_group_name_H-M   'P 1'
#
loop_
_entity.id
_entity.type
_entity.pdbx_description
1 polymer ?
#
loop_
_entity_poly.entity_id
_entity_poly.type
_entity_poly.pdbx_seq_one_letter_code
_entity_poly.pdbx_strand_id
1 'polypeptide(L)'
;MAVGRRKVKLTAGLAGVFSVALQARIASIGAAMDELDFWKMQGLGNDFVILDRRSGKLSLLPAQIRRIADRREGVGCDQLLCLEPSSRADVFMRVHNADGSEVGACGNGTRAVARLIMEERGGNRAAVETTAGVLAVSAGVMGYSVDMGPPRFGWDEIPLARPMDTLALDLARGPLHAPVALNIGNPHAVFFVDDVEAVPLAELGPSLETDALFPERANIGLAEVRDRRTIRLRVWERGAGLTRACGSGACAALVAAARRDLTERAAEVLLDGGTLRIAWNEAGRVLMTGPASHSFKGRLDPELLAVTTP
;
A
#
# COMPACT_ATOMS: atom_id res chain seq x y z
N MET A 1 -67.72 42.14 -9.06
CA MET A 1 -67.34 40.73 -9.15
C MET A 1 -66.04 40.53 -8.38
N ALA A 2 -66.12 39.90 -7.20
CA ALA A 2 -64.95 39.69 -6.34
C ALA A 2 -64.47 38.23 -6.50
N VAL A 3 -63.22 38.06 -6.92
CA VAL A 3 -62.61 36.76 -7.05
C VAL A 3 -61.93 36.42 -5.73
N GLY A 4 -62.42 35.40 -5.04
CA GLY A 4 -61.91 34.93 -3.75
C GLY A 4 -60.58 34.20 -3.91
N ARG A 5 -59.54 34.62 -3.17
CA ARG A 5 -58.32 33.92 -3.00
C ARG A 5 -58.42 32.84 -1.92
N ARG A 6 -58.40 31.57 -2.30
CA ARG A 6 -58.26 30.45 -1.35
C ARG A 6 -56.80 30.41 -0.84
N LYS A 7 -56.65 30.62 0.47
CA LYS A 7 -55.37 30.35 1.17
C LYS A 7 -55.31 28.85 1.45
N VAL A 8 -54.31 28.19 0.84
CA VAL A 8 -53.92 26.83 1.21
C VAL A 8 -53.03 26.91 2.46
N LYS A 9 -53.53 26.39 3.56
CA LYS A 9 -52.70 26.19 4.78
C LYS A 9 -51.80 24.98 4.54
N LEU A 10 -50.51 25.20 4.33
CA LEU A 10 -49.48 24.13 4.44
C LEU A 10 -49.36 23.77 5.91
N THR A 11 -49.59 22.52 6.24
CA THR A 11 -49.41 21.95 7.58
C THR A 11 -47.92 21.78 7.88
N ALA A 12 -47.44 22.53 8.89
CA ALA A 12 -46.05 22.56 9.38
C ALA A 12 -45.66 21.30 10.22
N GLY A 13 -46.34 20.17 9.98
CA GLY A 13 -46.16 18.98 10.83
C GLY A 13 -45.15 17.93 10.35
N LEU A 14 -44.85 17.88 9.08
CA LEU A 14 -44.00 16.78 8.53
C LEU A 14 -42.50 17.11 8.45
N ALA A 15 -42.12 18.37 8.31
CA ALA A 15 -40.72 18.79 8.25
C ALA A 15 -39.99 18.67 9.62
N GLY A 16 -40.72 18.85 10.73
CA GLY A 16 -40.18 18.75 12.09
C GLY A 16 -39.81 17.32 12.52
N VAL A 17 -40.63 16.34 12.11
CA VAL A 17 -40.45 14.93 12.52
C VAL A 17 -39.30 14.28 11.80
N PHE A 18 -39.06 14.62 10.53
CA PHE A 18 -37.88 14.14 9.78
C PHE A 18 -36.56 14.73 10.29
N SER A 19 -36.56 16.00 10.74
CA SER A 19 -35.38 16.66 11.31
C SER A 19 -34.98 16.05 12.66
N VAL A 20 -35.94 15.77 13.55
CA VAL A 20 -35.69 15.22 14.89
C VAL A 20 -35.25 13.76 14.82
N ALA A 21 -35.86 12.95 13.93
CA ALA A 21 -35.44 11.55 13.74
C ALA A 21 -34.07 11.44 13.08
N LEU A 22 -33.72 12.32 12.15
CA LEU A 22 -32.41 12.40 11.54
C LEU A 22 -31.36 12.89 12.55
N GLN A 23 -31.66 13.91 13.35
CA GLN A 23 -30.80 14.40 14.42
C GLN A 23 -30.62 13.38 15.55
N ALA A 24 -31.68 12.64 15.95
CA ALA A 24 -31.58 11.57 16.92
C ALA A 24 -30.77 10.37 16.38
N ARG A 25 -30.84 10.07 15.10
CA ARG A 25 -30.07 9.04 14.44
C ARG A 25 -28.59 9.45 14.27
N ILE A 26 -28.31 10.71 13.95
CA ILE A 26 -26.97 11.29 13.95
C ILE A 26 -26.40 11.32 15.36
N ALA A 27 -27.18 11.69 16.38
CA ALA A 27 -26.76 11.69 17.77
C ALA A 27 -26.53 10.26 18.32
N SER A 28 -27.35 9.27 17.94
CA SER A 28 -27.11 7.85 18.34
C SER A 28 -25.95 7.20 17.62
N ILE A 29 -25.63 7.63 16.40
CA ILE A 29 -24.40 7.23 15.68
C ILE A 29 -23.19 7.97 16.28
N GLY A 30 -23.33 9.24 16.65
CA GLY A 30 -22.28 10.05 17.26
C GLY A 30 -21.92 9.66 18.70
N ALA A 31 -22.84 9.09 19.46
CA ALA A 31 -22.56 8.63 20.83
C ALA A 31 -21.86 7.27 20.92
N ALA A 32 -21.70 6.54 19.80
CA ALA A 32 -21.01 5.24 19.71
C ALA A 32 -19.73 5.27 18.89
N MET A 33 -19.37 6.41 18.30
CA MET A 33 -18.14 6.56 17.53
C MET A 33 -17.13 7.31 18.40
N ASP A 34 -16.22 6.56 19.02
CA ASP A 34 -15.00 7.13 19.57
C ASP A 34 -14.39 8.06 18.52
N GLU A 35 -13.97 9.25 18.96
CA GLU A 35 -13.28 10.22 18.13
C GLU A 35 -12.10 9.55 17.44
N LEU A 36 -12.11 9.49 16.10
CA LEU A 36 -11.08 8.80 15.34
C LEU A 36 -9.93 9.76 15.04
N ASP A 37 -8.94 9.77 15.93
CA ASP A 37 -7.68 10.40 15.63
C ASP A 37 -6.91 9.59 14.58
N PHE A 38 -6.18 10.28 13.70
CA PHE A 38 -5.35 9.66 12.69
C PHE A 38 -3.98 10.30 12.59
N TRP A 39 -3.03 9.53 12.10
CA TRP A 39 -1.74 10.02 11.61
C TRP A 39 -1.74 10.04 10.09
N LYS A 40 -1.33 11.15 9.52
CA LYS A 40 -0.93 11.25 8.13
C LYS A 40 0.56 11.01 8.03
N MET A 41 0.96 9.95 7.36
CA MET A 41 2.36 9.57 7.18
C MET A 41 2.67 9.24 5.72
N GLN A 42 3.95 9.19 5.39
CA GLN A 42 4.39 8.79 4.06
C GLN A 42 5.75 8.08 4.10
N GLY A 43 6.01 7.25 3.08
CA GLY A 43 7.31 6.66 2.78
C GLY A 43 7.60 6.76 1.29
N LEU A 44 8.53 7.64 0.89
CA LEU A 44 8.90 7.88 -0.50
C LEU A 44 7.72 8.31 -1.41
N GLY A 45 6.83 9.14 -0.86
CA GLY A 45 5.66 9.65 -1.59
C GLY A 45 4.46 8.70 -1.65
N ASN A 46 4.58 7.47 -1.17
CA ASN A 46 3.45 6.60 -0.88
C ASN A 46 2.89 7.02 0.49
N ASP A 47 1.65 7.50 0.54
CA ASP A 47 1.10 8.19 1.70
C ASP A 47 -0.06 7.43 2.34
N PHE A 48 -0.14 7.53 3.67
CA PHE A 48 -1.03 6.74 4.50
C PHE A 48 -1.87 7.61 5.41
N VAL A 49 -3.12 7.23 5.61
CA VAL A 49 -3.91 7.55 6.80
C VAL A 49 -3.84 6.34 7.73
N ILE A 50 -3.38 6.54 8.98
CA ILE A 50 -3.22 5.47 9.96
C ILE A 50 -4.21 5.72 11.09
N LEU A 51 -5.08 4.74 11.37
CA LEU A 51 -6.08 4.75 12.44
C LEU A 51 -5.69 3.75 13.52
N ASP A 52 -5.62 4.18 14.77
CA ASP A 52 -5.43 3.27 15.90
C ASP A 52 -6.78 2.68 16.35
N ARG A 53 -6.90 1.38 16.17
CA ARG A 53 -8.08 0.59 16.49
C ARG A 53 -7.80 -0.48 17.55
N ARG A 54 -6.65 -0.39 18.22
CA ARG A 54 -6.23 -1.39 19.22
C ARG A 54 -7.16 -1.43 20.44
N SER A 55 -7.85 -0.34 20.76
CA SER A 55 -8.80 -0.26 21.88
C SER A 55 -10.27 -0.46 21.52
N GLY A 56 -10.64 -0.46 20.23
CA GLY A 56 -12.04 -0.47 19.78
C GLY A 56 -12.31 -1.40 18.59
N LYS A 57 -13.59 -1.80 18.43
CA LYS A 57 -14.05 -2.72 17.36
C LYS A 57 -14.72 -2.01 16.18
N LEU A 58 -14.23 -0.87 15.73
CA LEU A 58 -14.82 -0.25 14.54
C LEU A 58 -14.33 -0.96 13.27
N SER A 59 -15.21 -1.61 12.56
CA SER A 59 -14.99 -2.08 11.21
C SER A 59 -15.42 -0.98 10.24
N LEU A 60 -14.53 -0.52 9.37
CA LEU A 60 -14.86 0.43 8.33
C LEU A 60 -15.43 -0.29 7.11
N LEU A 61 -16.52 0.25 6.56
CA LEU A 61 -17.07 -0.22 5.30
C LEU A 61 -16.17 0.25 4.13
N PRO A 62 -16.10 -0.49 3.01
CA PRO A 62 -15.37 -0.06 1.82
C PRO A 62 -15.73 1.35 1.34
N ALA A 63 -17.01 1.75 1.47
CA ALA A 63 -17.44 3.09 1.12
C ALA A 63 -16.87 4.19 2.04
N GLN A 64 -16.70 3.89 3.33
CA GLN A 64 -16.07 4.82 4.28
C GLN A 64 -14.56 4.94 3.99
N ILE A 65 -13.89 3.82 3.67
CA ILE A 65 -12.48 3.81 3.29
C ILE A 65 -12.26 4.67 2.05
N ARG A 66 -13.08 4.49 0.99
CA ARG A 66 -13.01 5.31 -0.23
C ARG A 66 -13.15 6.80 0.09
N ARG A 67 -14.10 7.15 0.97
CA ARG A 67 -14.34 8.55 1.33
C ARG A 67 -13.18 9.15 2.13
N ILE A 68 -12.60 8.42 3.09
CA ILE A 68 -11.41 8.86 3.82
C ILE A 68 -10.23 9.04 2.87
N ALA A 69 -10.05 8.11 1.92
CA ALA A 69 -8.94 8.09 0.97
C ALA A 69 -9.08 9.11 -0.17
N ASP A 70 -10.28 9.66 -0.39
CA ASP A 70 -10.49 10.68 -1.43
C ASP A 70 -9.68 11.95 -1.13
N ARG A 71 -8.92 12.43 -2.13
CA ARG A 71 -8.00 13.56 -1.97
C ARG A 71 -8.70 14.93 -2.05
N ARG A 72 -9.98 14.97 -2.39
CA ARG A 72 -10.78 16.21 -2.52
C ARG A 72 -11.83 16.34 -1.43
N GLU A 73 -12.46 15.23 -1.07
CA GLU A 73 -13.59 15.20 -0.13
C GLU A 73 -13.22 14.60 1.22
N GLY A 74 -12.08 13.87 1.32
CA GLY A 74 -11.59 13.23 2.51
C GLY A 74 -10.24 13.75 2.99
N VAL A 75 -9.51 12.91 3.70
CA VAL A 75 -8.11 13.18 4.11
C VAL A 75 -7.15 12.99 2.94
N GLY A 76 -7.47 12.05 2.06
CA GLY A 76 -6.65 11.65 0.93
C GLY A 76 -5.47 10.75 1.32
N CYS A 77 -5.35 9.59 0.69
CA CYS A 77 -4.18 8.72 0.85
C CYS A 77 -4.16 7.67 -0.27
N ASP A 78 -2.99 7.06 -0.47
CA ASP A 78 -2.86 5.87 -1.32
C ASP A 78 -3.43 4.65 -0.59
N GLN A 79 -3.19 4.55 0.74
CA GLN A 79 -3.68 3.44 1.56
C GLN A 79 -4.10 3.91 2.95
N LEU A 80 -5.17 3.28 3.47
CA LEU A 80 -5.61 3.39 4.85
C LEU A 80 -5.05 2.19 5.63
N LEU A 81 -4.36 2.48 6.75
CA LEU A 81 -3.80 1.47 7.63
C LEU A 81 -4.56 1.48 8.96
N CYS A 82 -5.17 0.34 9.33
CA CYS A 82 -5.84 0.19 10.60
C CYS A 82 -4.97 -0.65 11.55
N LEU A 83 -4.63 -0.08 12.71
CA LEU A 83 -3.91 -0.79 13.76
C LEU A 83 -4.89 -1.54 14.65
N GLU A 84 -4.74 -2.85 14.76
CA GLU A 84 -5.59 -3.74 15.54
C GLU A 84 -4.74 -4.51 16.57
N PRO A 85 -5.34 -5.09 17.62
CA PRO A 85 -4.60 -5.94 18.55
C PRO A 85 -3.99 -7.15 17.82
N SER A 86 -2.79 -7.55 18.24
CA SER A 86 -2.14 -8.78 17.80
C SER A 86 -1.73 -9.62 19.00
N SER A 87 -1.85 -10.95 18.89
CA SER A 87 -1.28 -11.92 19.83
C SER A 87 0.10 -12.43 19.40
N ARG A 88 0.58 -12.05 18.20
CA ARG A 88 1.82 -12.56 17.57
C ARG A 88 2.88 -11.51 17.38
N ALA A 89 2.49 -10.23 17.44
CA ALA A 89 3.35 -9.10 17.18
C ALA A 89 2.97 -7.91 18.09
N ASP A 90 3.66 -6.80 17.94
CA ASP A 90 3.35 -5.57 18.69
C ASP A 90 2.01 -4.97 18.27
N VAL A 91 1.63 -5.18 17.01
CA VAL A 91 0.39 -4.69 16.43
C VAL A 91 0.05 -5.50 15.16
N PHE A 92 -1.25 -5.67 14.88
CA PHE A 92 -1.75 -6.12 13.58
C PHE A 92 -2.07 -4.89 12.72
N MET A 93 -1.56 -4.85 11.50
CA MET A 93 -1.80 -3.79 10.52
C MET A 93 -2.67 -4.35 9.40
N ARG A 94 -3.92 -3.89 9.33
CA ARG A 94 -4.81 -4.12 8.20
C ARG A 94 -4.61 -3.03 7.17
N VAL A 95 -4.46 -3.41 5.92
CA VAL A 95 -4.13 -2.48 4.82
C VAL A 95 -5.28 -2.43 3.83
N HIS A 96 -5.80 -1.24 3.59
CA HIS A 96 -6.82 -0.99 2.57
C HIS A 96 -6.30 -0.04 1.49
N ASN A 97 -6.57 -0.36 0.25
CA ASN A 97 -6.35 0.56 -0.87
C ASN A 97 -7.40 1.67 -0.88
N ALA A 98 -7.15 2.74 -1.63
CA ALA A 98 -8.08 3.87 -1.76
C ALA A 98 -9.45 3.48 -2.35
N ASP A 99 -9.55 2.37 -3.08
CA ASP A 99 -10.82 1.84 -3.61
C ASP A 99 -11.63 1.04 -2.58
N GLY A 100 -11.11 0.87 -1.37
CA GLY A 100 -11.72 0.11 -0.27
C GLY A 100 -11.42 -1.38 -0.27
N SER A 101 -10.63 -1.89 -1.22
CA SER A 101 -10.16 -3.28 -1.22
C SER A 101 -9.10 -3.50 -0.14
N GLU A 102 -9.03 -4.72 0.40
CA GLU A 102 -7.97 -5.12 1.36
C GLU A 102 -6.80 -5.78 0.61
N VAL A 103 -5.57 -5.50 1.07
CA VAL A 103 -4.35 -6.11 0.55
C VAL A 103 -3.51 -6.72 1.66
N GLY A 104 -2.74 -7.76 1.33
CA GLY A 104 -2.06 -8.61 2.28
C GLY A 104 -0.95 -7.94 3.08
N ALA A 105 -0.23 -6.99 2.50
CA ALA A 105 0.87 -6.26 3.13
C ALA A 105 1.22 -4.98 2.36
N CYS A 106 1.88 -4.05 3.04
CA CYS A 106 2.49 -2.86 2.46
C CYS A 106 3.82 -2.58 3.18
N GLY A 107 4.95 -2.82 2.52
CA GLY A 107 6.27 -2.61 3.11
C GLY A 107 6.55 -1.16 3.51
N ASN A 108 6.07 -0.18 2.72
CA ASN A 108 6.19 1.24 3.05
C ASN A 108 5.33 1.58 4.28
N GLY A 109 4.09 1.07 4.34
CA GLY A 109 3.20 1.20 5.49
C GLY A 109 3.76 0.54 6.75
N THR A 110 4.41 -0.61 6.60
CA THR A 110 5.06 -1.31 7.73
C THR A 110 6.14 -0.45 8.39
N ARG A 111 6.96 0.32 7.60
CA ARG A 111 7.93 1.26 8.17
C ARG A 111 7.25 2.38 8.96
N ALA A 112 6.16 2.93 8.42
CA ALA A 112 5.40 4.00 9.07
C ALA A 112 4.79 3.53 10.40
N VAL A 113 4.15 2.36 10.42
CA VAL A 113 3.55 1.77 11.62
C VAL A 113 4.62 1.41 12.64
N ALA A 114 5.73 0.77 12.22
CA ALA A 114 6.82 0.43 13.13
C ALA A 114 7.43 1.67 13.79
N ARG A 115 7.55 2.79 13.06
CA ARG A 115 7.96 4.07 13.61
C ARG A 115 7.03 4.52 14.74
N LEU A 116 5.71 4.49 14.53
CA LEU A 116 4.72 4.84 15.57
C LEU A 116 4.86 3.98 16.82
N ILE A 117 4.98 2.66 16.65
CA ILE A 117 5.12 1.72 17.77
C ILE A 117 6.43 1.94 18.53
N MET A 118 7.54 2.21 17.84
CA MET A 118 8.83 2.51 18.46
C MET A 118 8.81 3.84 19.22
N GLU A 119 8.14 4.87 18.67
CA GLU A 119 7.97 6.17 19.35
C GLU A 119 7.08 6.04 20.60
N GLU A 120 6.02 5.22 20.55
CA GLU A 120 5.11 4.98 21.66
C GLU A 120 5.77 4.23 22.82
N ARG A 121 6.54 3.17 22.53
CA ARG A 121 7.10 2.28 23.54
C ARG A 121 8.51 2.61 23.97
N GLY A 122 9.18 3.44 23.21
CA GLY A 122 10.62 3.59 23.26
C GLY A 122 11.34 2.36 22.68
N GLY A 123 12.50 2.57 22.09
CA GLY A 123 13.30 1.50 21.50
C GLY A 123 13.46 1.61 19.99
N ASN A 124 14.14 0.61 19.41
CA ASN A 124 14.54 0.64 18.02
C ASN A 124 14.11 -0.61 17.24
N ARG A 125 13.18 -1.40 17.76
CA ARG A 125 12.61 -2.59 17.12
C ARG A 125 11.11 -2.64 17.30
N ALA A 126 10.42 -3.16 16.28
CA ALA A 126 9.00 -3.46 16.32
C ALA A 126 8.70 -4.68 15.44
N ALA A 127 7.64 -5.40 15.78
CA ALA A 127 7.06 -6.46 14.97
C ALA A 127 5.67 -6.03 14.53
N VAL A 128 5.38 -6.09 13.23
CA VAL A 128 4.09 -5.73 12.65
C VAL A 128 3.50 -6.97 11.99
N GLU A 129 2.36 -7.43 12.48
CA GLU A 129 1.61 -8.52 11.86
C GLU A 129 0.73 -7.96 10.73
N THR A 130 0.66 -8.69 9.63
CA THR A 130 -0.22 -8.43 8.49
C THR A 130 -0.90 -9.74 8.08
N THR A 131 -1.84 -9.71 7.17
CA THR A 131 -2.45 -10.96 6.64
C THR A 131 -1.43 -11.82 5.89
N ALA A 132 -0.33 -11.24 5.39
CA ALA A 132 0.76 -11.97 4.74
C ALA A 132 1.80 -12.54 5.73
N GLY A 133 1.73 -12.19 7.04
CA GLY A 133 2.65 -12.66 8.07
C GLY A 133 3.18 -11.56 8.98
N VAL A 134 4.14 -11.91 9.83
CA VAL A 134 4.80 -10.99 10.76
C VAL A 134 6.08 -10.45 10.13
N LEU A 135 6.21 -9.14 10.11
CA LEU A 135 7.37 -8.40 9.61
C LEU A 135 8.15 -7.79 10.78
N ALA A 136 9.41 -8.16 10.93
CA ALA A 136 10.30 -7.53 11.89
C ALA A 136 10.89 -6.24 11.32
N VAL A 137 10.91 -5.18 12.14
CA VAL A 137 11.43 -3.87 11.75
C VAL A 137 12.45 -3.40 12.77
N SER A 138 13.54 -2.83 12.30
CA SER A 138 14.54 -2.15 13.13
C SER A 138 14.79 -0.73 12.65
N ALA A 139 14.96 0.21 13.58
CA ALA A 139 15.39 1.57 13.29
C ALA A 139 16.91 1.68 13.28
N GLY A 140 17.45 2.46 12.36
CA GLY A 140 18.87 2.77 12.26
C GLY A 140 19.09 4.15 11.67
N VAL A 141 20.35 4.52 11.44
CA VAL A 141 20.74 5.85 10.94
C VAL A 141 20.10 6.17 9.58
N MET A 142 19.88 5.15 8.75
CA MET A 142 19.30 5.32 7.41
C MET A 142 17.78 5.17 7.36
N GLY A 143 17.10 5.16 8.50
CA GLY A 143 15.66 4.97 8.61
C GLY A 143 15.26 3.61 9.18
N TYR A 144 14.17 3.05 8.66
CA TYR A 144 13.56 1.82 9.16
C TYR A 144 13.81 0.67 8.19
N SER A 145 14.36 -0.43 8.71
CA SER A 145 14.67 -1.63 7.95
C SER A 145 13.65 -2.72 8.24
N VAL A 146 12.89 -3.11 7.21
CA VAL A 146 11.89 -4.19 7.26
C VAL A 146 12.53 -5.46 6.74
N ASP A 147 12.38 -6.54 7.49
CA ASP A 147 12.72 -7.88 7.03
C ASP A 147 11.57 -8.45 6.18
N MET A 148 11.77 -8.46 4.86
CA MET A 148 10.79 -8.92 3.88
C MET A 148 10.76 -10.45 3.72
N GLY A 149 11.61 -11.17 4.45
CA GLY A 149 11.71 -12.62 4.35
C GLY A 149 12.61 -13.10 3.21
N PRO A 150 12.66 -14.42 2.98
CA PRO A 150 13.41 -15.00 1.87
C PRO A 150 12.66 -14.82 0.54
N PRO A 151 13.37 -14.51 -0.56
CA PRO A 151 12.78 -14.54 -1.89
C PRO A 151 12.52 -15.99 -2.31
N ARG A 152 11.48 -16.20 -3.11
CA ARG A 152 11.11 -17.51 -3.65
C ARG A 152 11.33 -17.52 -5.15
N PHE A 153 11.80 -18.66 -5.67
CA PHE A 153 12.24 -18.78 -7.06
C PHE A 153 11.57 -19.92 -7.82
N GLY A 154 10.86 -20.82 -7.14
CA GLY A 154 10.08 -21.86 -7.77
C GLY A 154 9.00 -21.28 -8.66
N TRP A 155 8.81 -21.85 -9.85
CA TRP A 155 7.77 -21.38 -10.77
C TRP A 155 6.36 -21.45 -10.15
N ASP A 156 6.11 -22.45 -9.32
CA ASP A 156 4.87 -22.66 -8.54
C ASP A 156 4.74 -21.69 -7.35
N GLU A 157 5.87 -21.27 -6.75
CA GLU A 157 5.89 -20.27 -5.69
C GLU A 157 5.70 -18.83 -6.23
N ILE A 158 6.04 -18.60 -7.51
CA ILE A 158 5.82 -17.32 -8.23
C ILE A 158 4.41 -17.26 -8.81
N PRO A 159 3.61 -18.25 -8.68
CA PRO A 159 2.49 -18.85 -9.40
C PRO A 159 2.51 -18.58 -10.92
N LEU A 160 3.56 -19.06 -11.60
CA LEU A 160 3.58 -19.09 -13.07
C LEU A 160 2.65 -20.18 -13.60
N ALA A 161 2.12 -19.98 -14.80
CA ALA A 161 1.18 -20.92 -15.44
C ALA A 161 1.78 -22.31 -15.73
N ARG A 162 3.10 -22.42 -15.79
CA ARG A 162 3.83 -23.67 -16.13
C ARG A 162 5.28 -23.62 -15.65
N PRO A 163 5.95 -24.80 -15.50
CA PRO A 163 7.39 -24.88 -15.25
C PRO A 163 8.21 -24.15 -16.30
N MET A 164 9.13 -23.28 -15.87
CA MET A 164 10.06 -22.57 -16.75
C MET A 164 11.26 -22.01 -15.98
N ASP A 165 12.30 -21.61 -16.70
CA ASP A 165 13.46 -20.94 -16.11
C ASP A 165 13.07 -19.54 -15.61
N THR A 166 13.14 -19.35 -14.31
CA THR A 166 12.77 -18.07 -13.68
C THR A 166 13.88 -17.01 -13.73
N LEU A 167 15.08 -17.37 -14.20
CA LEU A 167 16.15 -16.40 -14.49
C LEU A 167 15.96 -15.69 -15.84
N ALA A 168 15.23 -16.32 -16.76
CA ALA A 168 15.01 -15.78 -18.09
C ALA A 168 13.70 -16.33 -18.65
N LEU A 169 12.55 -15.74 -18.23
CA LEU A 169 11.26 -16.17 -18.76
C LEU A 169 11.19 -15.98 -20.27
N ASP A 170 10.58 -16.93 -20.95
CA ASP A 170 10.22 -16.80 -22.37
C ASP A 170 9.01 -15.84 -22.51
N LEU A 171 9.29 -14.57 -22.27
CA LEU A 171 8.32 -13.48 -22.34
C LEU A 171 8.98 -12.26 -22.99
N ALA A 172 8.33 -11.74 -24.04
CA ALA A 172 8.76 -10.53 -24.71
C ALA A 172 7.57 -9.61 -25.01
N ARG A 173 7.79 -8.29 -24.90
CA ARG A 173 6.79 -7.26 -25.22
C ARG A 173 7.48 -5.98 -25.66
N GLY A 174 7.39 -5.64 -26.97
CA GLY A 174 8.14 -4.51 -27.53
C GLY A 174 9.65 -4.68 -27.32
N PRO A 175 10.34 -3.70 -26.70
CA PRO A 175 11.77 -3.81 -26.43
C PRO A 175 12.12 -4.69 -25.23
N LEU A 176 11.13 -5.13 -24.47
CA LEU A 176 11.30 -5.90 -23.24
C LEU A 176 11.35 -7.39 -23.54
N HIS A 177 12.34 -8.09 -22.99
CA HIS A 177 12.49 -9.53 -23.17
C HIS A 177 13.15 -10.20 -21.97
N ALA A 178 12.92 -11.51 -21.83
CA ALA A 178 13.58 -12.41 -20.90
C ALA A 178 13.66 -11.86 -19.44
N PRO A 179 12.53 -11.50 -18.79
CA PRO A 179 12.60 -10.99 -17.42
C PRO A 179 13.01 -12.07 -16.43
N VAL A 180 13.57 -11.66 -15.29
CA VAL A 180 13.72 -12.51 -14.10
C VAL A 180 12.41 -12.50 -13.33
N ALA A 181 11.89 -13.69 -13.01
CA ALA A 181 10.73 -13.82 -12.14
C ALA A 181 11.13 -14.30 -10.73
N LEU A 182 10.46 -13.75 -9.73
CA LEU A 182 10.59 -14.15 -8.33
C LEU A 182 9.38 -13.67 -7.49
N ASN A 183 9.28 -14.18 -6.26
CA ASN A 183 8.25 -13.78 -5.32
C ASN A 183 8.89 -13.21 -4.04
N ILE A 184 8.47 -12.00 -3.64
CA ILE A 184 8.82 -11.30 -2.39
C ILE A 184 7.56 -11.11 -1.52
N GLY A 185 6.75 -12.16 -1.37
CA GLY A 185 5.41 -12.09 -0.78
C GLY A 185 4.31 -11.77 -1.82
N ASN A 186 4.71 -11.38 -3.03
CA ASN A 186 3.90 -11.22 -4.23
C ASN A 186 4.77 -11.45 -5.48
N PRO A 187 4.17 -11.82 -6.64
CA PRO A 187 4.91 -12.12 -7.86
C PRO A 187 5.47 -10.87 -8.53
N HIS A 188 6.69 -10.97 -9.02
CA HIS A 188 7.41 -9.95 -9.78
C HIS A 188 8.04 -10.52 -11.04
N ALA A 189 7.99 -9.76 -12.13
CA ALA A 189 8.79 -9.92 -13.33
C ALA A 189 9.66 -8.68 -13.54
N VAL A 190 11.00 -8.84 -13.51
CA VAL A 190 11.97 -7.75 -13.60
C VAL A 190 12.67 -7.81 -14.95
N PHE A 191 12.45 -6.81 -15.79
CA PHE A 191 13.13 -6.60 -17.06
C PHE A 191 14.34 -5.69 -16.84
N PHE A 192 15.49 -6.07 -17.38
CA PHE A 192 16.68 -5.22 -17.38
C PHE A 192 16.72 -4.44 -18.68
N VAL A 193 16.93 -3.14 -18.57
CA VAL A 193 16.96 -2.19 -19.70
C VAL A 193 18.12 -1.20 -19.52
N ASP A 194 18.58 -0.63 -20.63
CA ASP A 194 19.66 0.37 -20.60
C ASP A 194 19.18 1.74 -20.07
N ASP A 195 17.92 2.08 -20.30
CA ASP A 195 17.29 3.33 -19.84
C ASP A 195 15.80 3.07 -19.51
N VAL A 196 15.43 3.20 -18.24
CA VAL A 196 14.04 2.99 -17.79
C VAL A 196 13.08 4.09 -18.26
N GLU A 197 13.60 5.27 -18.60
CA GLU A 197 12.78 6.40 -19.06
C GLU A 197 12.43 6.28 -20.56
N ALA A 198 13.25 5.56 -21.32
CA ALA A 198 13.01 5.32 -22.75
C ALA A 198 11.88 4.28 -23.00
N VAL A 199 11.48 3.53 -21.98
CA VAL A 199 10.46 2.48 -22.12
C VAL A 199 9.08 2.99 -21.67
N PRO A 200 8.03 2.92 -22.51
CA PRO A 200 6.69 3.39 -22.18
C PRO A 200 5.97 2.37 -21.26
N LEU A 201 6.38 2.28 -19.99
CA LEU A 201 5.87 1.31 -19.03
C LEU A 201 4.35 1.45 -18.80
N ALA A 202 3.80 2.67 -18.87
CA ALA A 202 2.36 2.90 -18.73
C ALA A 202 1.53 2.23 -19.87
N GLU A 203 2.11 2.06 -21.05
CA GLU A 203 1.46 1.41 -22.21
C GLU A 203 1.65 -0.11 -22.17
N LEU A 204 2.85 -0.58 -21.81
CA LEU A 204 3.21 -1.99 -21.83
C LEU A 204 2.77 -2.73 -20.56
N GLY A 205 2.75 -2.04 -19.41
CA GLY A 205 2.48 -2.59 -18.09
C GLY A 205 1.17 -3.39 -17.99
N PRO A 206 0.01 -2.86 -18.43
CA PRO A 206 -1.27 -3.58 -18.35
C PRO A 206 -1.24 -4.95 -19.04
N SER A 207 -0.62 -5.04 -20.21
CA SER A 207 -0.56 -6.28 -20.99
C SER A 207 0.45 -7.29 -20.44
N LEU A 208 1.48 -6.81 -19.72
CA LEU A 208 2.47 -7.64 -19.03
C LEU A 208 1.94 -8.13 -17.68
N GLU A 209 1.29 -7.25 -16.90
CA GLU A 209 0.64 -7.60 -15.63
C GLU A 209 -0.31 -8.79 -15.78
N THR A 210 -1.09 -8.80 -16.88
CA THR A 210 -2.16 -9.76 -17.15
C THR A 210 -1.76 -10.83 -18.17
N ASP A 211 -0.47 -10.96 -18.47
CA ASP A 211 0.01 -12.00 -19.38
C ASP A 211 -0.38 -13.41 -18.88
N ALA A 212 -0.70 -14.30 -19.81
CA ALA A 212 -1.12 -15.67 -19.50
C ALA A 212 -0.09 -16.47 -18.68
N LEU A 213 1.16 -16.06 -18.66
CA LEU A 213 2.20 -16.63 -17.79
C LEU A 213 1.95 -16.34 -16.31
N PHE A 214 1.18 -15.30 -15.97
CA PHE A 214 0.88 -14.88 -14.61
C PHE A 214 -0.62 -15.00 -14.29
N PRO A 215 -1.14 -16.21 -13.98
CA PRO A 215 -2.57 -16.40 -13.66
C PRO A 215 -3.08 -15.51 -12.52
N GLU A 216 -2.20 -15.20 -11.54
CA GLU A 216 -2.49 -14.31 -10.42
C GLU A 216 -2.03 -12.87 -10.67
N ARG A 217 -1.67 -12.53 -11.93
CA ARG A 217 -1.01 -11.28 -12.33
C ARG A 217 0.34 -11.08 -11.63
N ALA A 218 1.17 -10.18 -12.14
CA ALA A 218 2.47 -9.87 -11.57
C ALA A 218 2.75 -8.37 -11.55
N ASN A 219 3.64 -7.94 -10.64
CA ASN A 219 4.25 -6.62 -10.69
C ASN A 219 5.35 -6.63 -11.76
N ILE A 220 5.40 -5.60 -12.58
CA ILE A 220 6.36 -5.48 -13.68
C ILE A 220 7.38 -4.40 -13.34
N GLY A 221 8.64 -4.81 -13.15
CA GLY A 221 9.76 -3.91 -12.87
C GLY A 221 10.61 -3.67 -14.10
N LEU A 222 10.96 -2.41 -14.38
CA LEU A 222 12.02 -2.02 -15.30
C LEU A 222 13.22 -1.59 -14.47
N ALA A 223 14.33 -2.32 -14.58
CA ALA A 223 15.56 -2.09 -13.83
C ALA A 223 16.70 -1.70 -14.77
N GLU A 224 17.27 -0.50 -14.55
CA GLU A 224 18.50 -0.01 -15.16
C GLU A 224 19.62 -0.16 -14.12
N VAL A 225 20.56 -1.05 -14.38
CA VAL A 225 21.73 -1.25 -13.51
C VAL A 225 22.77 -0.21 -13.86
N ARG A 226 22.92 0.82 -13.01
CA ARG A 226 23.90 1.91 -13.21
C ARG A 226 25.31 1.50 -12.85
N ASP A 227 25.44 0.72 -11.78
CA ASP A 227 26.69 0.12 -11.31
C ASP A 227 26.37 -1.08 -10.38
N ARG A 228 27.41 -1.71 -9.81
CA ARG A 228 27.23 -2.89 -8.94
C ARG A 228 26.48 -2.63 -7.64
N ARG A 229 26.19 -1.37 -7.31
CA ARG A 229 25.54 -0.93 -6.06
C ARG A 229 24.38 0.04 -6.28
N THR A 230 24.00 0.30 -7.53
CA THR A 230 22.98 1.28 -7.86
C THR A 230 22.07 0.77 -8.97
N ILE A 231 20.77 0.71 -8.68
CA ILE A 231 19.73 0.33 -9.63
C ILE A 231 18.72 1.49 -9.73
N ARG A 232 18.41 1.96 -10.93
CA ARG A 232 17.24 2.80 -11.19
C ARG A 232 16.08 1.89 -11.52
N LEU A 233 14.90 2.10 -10.89
CA LEU A 233 13.76 1.21 -11.00
C LEU A 233 12.47 2.00 -11.21
N ARG A 234 11.66 1.55 -12.16
CA ARG A 234 10.25 1.92 -12.30
C ARG A 234 9.39 0.67 -12.24
N VAL A 235 8.20 0.77 -11.62
CA VAL A 235 7.33 -0.38 -11.41
C VAL A 235 5.90 -0.07 -11.81
N TRP A 236 5.34 -0.97 -12.60
CA TRP A 236 3.92 -1.12 -12.77
C TRP A 236 3.43 -2.15 -11.73
N GLU A 237 2.73 -1.68 -10.71
CA GLU A 237 2.26 -2.54 -9.63
C GLU A 237 0.94 -3.23 -9.99
N ARG A 238 0.84 -4.49 -9.61
CA ARG A 238 -0.35 -5.33 -9.78
C ARG A 238 -1.59 -4.66 -9.16
N GLY A 239 -2.56 -4.31 -10.01
CA GLY A 239 -3.83 -3.70 -9.61
C GLY A 239 -3.76 -2.21 -9.25
N ALA A 240 -2.56 -1.60 -9.25
CA ALA A 240 -2.38 -0.19 -8.91
C ALA A 240 -1.77 0.65 -10.06
N GLY A 241 -1.12 -0.01 -11.02
CA GLY A 241 -0.51 0.66 -12.15
C GLY A 241 0.86 1.25 -11.85
N LEU A 242 1.23 2.33 -12.54
CA LEU A 242 2.51 3.00 -12.35
C LEU A 242 2.53 3.75 -11.02
N THR A 243 3.42 3.36 -10.12
CA THR A 243 3.56 3.97 -8.78
C THR A 243 4.91 4.63 -8.58
N ARG A 244 4.97 5.57 -7.65
CA ARG A 244 6.21 6.30 -7.35
C ARG A 244 7.21 5.48 -6.53
N ALA A 245 6.74 4.49 -5.74
CA ALA A 245 7.60 3.71 -4.86
C ALA A 245 6.96 2.35 -4.53
N CYS A 246 7.52 1.28 -5.10
CA CYS A 246 7.18 -0.11 -4.82
C CYS A 246 8.29 -0.78 -3.99
N GLY A 247 8.03 -1.04 -2.71
CA GLY A 247 9.02 -1.64 -1.81
C GLY A 247 9.38 -3.08 -2.19
N SER A 248 8.39 -3.94 -2.47
CA SER A 248 8.62 -5.31 -2.93
C SER A 248 9.28 -5.35 -4.30
N GLY A 249 8.92 -4.40 -5.19
CA GLY A 249 9.57 -4.24 -6.49
C GLY A 249 11.06 -3.89 -6.37
N ALA A 250 11.43 -3.01 -5.42
CA ALA A 250 12.83 -2.71 -5.15
C ALA A 250 13.61 -3.94 -4.64
N CYS A 251 12.99 -4.72 -3.74
CA CYS A 251 13.56 -5.99 -3.27
C CYS A 251 13.72 -6.98 -4.42
N ALA A 252 12.71 -7.11 -5.28
CA ALA A 252 12.75 -8.00 -6.44
C ALA A 252 13.84 -7.58 -7.43
N ALA A 253 13.98 -6.28 -7.71
CA ALA A 253 15.00 -5.76 -8.63
C ALA A 253 16.42 -6.08 -8.16
N LEU A 254 16.74 -5.85 -6.86
CA LEU A 254 18.05 -6.22 -6.33
C LEU A 254 18.29 -7.72 -6.42
N VAL A 255 17.35 -8.55 -5.95
CA VAL A 255 17.51 -10.00 -5.96
C VAL A 255 17.66 -10.53 -7.39
N ALA A 256 16.89 -10.02 -8.34
CA ALA A 256 16.99 -10.36 -9.75
C ALA A 256 18.37 -9.99 -10.34
N ALA A 257 18.85 -8.78 -10.06
CA ALA A 257 20.16 -8.30 -10.51
C ALA A 257 21.30 -9.11 -9.91
N ALA A 258 21.25 -9.40 -8.60
CA ALA A 258 22.27 -10.21 -7.93
C ALA A 258 22.27 -11.66 -8.43
N ARG A 259 21.11 -12.25 -8.77
CA ARG A 259 21.02 -13.59 -9.37
C ARG A 259 21.66 -13.67 -10.77
N ARG A 260 21.66 -12.55 -11.50
CA ARG A 260 22.34 -12.42 -12.80
C ARG A 260 23.78 -11.91 -12.71
N ASP A 261 24.33 -11.77 -11.50
CA ASP A 261 25.65 -11.17 -11.23
C ASP A 261 25.83 -9.75 -11.82
N LEU A 262 24.74 -9.00 -11.94
CA LEU A 262 24.77 -7.61 -12.40
C LEU A 262 25.11 -6.64 -11.26
N THR A 263 24.74 -6.99 -10.02
CA THR A 263 25.01 -6.18 -8.83
C THR A 263 25.56 -7.01 -7.68
N GLU A 264 26.07 -6.35 -6.65
CA GLU A 264 26.28 -6.94 -5.33
C GLU A 264 24.94 -7.33 -4.70
N ARG A 265 24.96 -8.10 -3.59
CA ARG A 265 23.74 -8.45 -2.83
C ARG A 265 23.23 -7.32 -1.95
N ALA A 266 23.77 -6.12 -2.08
CA ALA A 266 23.30 -4.90 -1.44
C ALA A 266 23.47 -3.72 -2.39
N ALA A 267 22.39 -2.95 -2.59
CA ALA A 267 22.40 -1.79 -3.48
C ALA A 267 21.39 -0.72 -3.03
N GLU A 268 21.59 0.48 -3.50
CA GLU A 268 20.59 1.53 -3.52
C GLU A 268 19.69 1.36 -4.73
N VAL A 269 18.38 1.36 -4.49
CA VAL A 269 17.36 1.31 -5.54
C VAL A 269 16.68 2.67 -5.61
N LEU A 270 16.91 3.35 -6.73
CA LEU A 270 16.41 4.69 -7.02
C LEU A 270 15.03 4.57 -7.68
N LEU A 271 13.98 4.99 -6.98
CA LEU A 271 12.60 5.03 -7.41
C LEU A 271 12.18 6.48 -7.72
N ASP A 272 11.04 6.70 -8.37
CA ASP A 272 10.50 8.05 -8.63
C ASP A 272 10.20 8.82 -7.32
N GLY A 273 9.87 8.11 -6.24
CA GLY A 273 9.59 8.69 -4.92
C GLY A 273 10.81 8.88 -4.04
N GLY A 274 11.97 8.33 -4.39
CA GLY A 274 13.22 8.40 -3.63
C GLY A 274 13.97 7.07 -3.57
N THR A 275 14.93 6.96 -2.66
CA THR A 275 15.87 5.84 -2.58
C THR A 275 15.52 4.87 -1.46
N LEU A 276 15.56 3.58 -1.77
CA LEU A 276 15.58 2.48 -0.80
C LEU A 276 16.94 1.80 -0.83
N ARG A 277 17.45 1.42 0.33
CA ARG A 277 18.58 0.50 0.42
C ARG A 277 18.06 -0.91 0.61
N ILE A 278 18.43 -1.79 -0.29
CA ILE A 278 18.04 -3.20 -0.25
C ILE A 278 19.27 -4.05 0.00
N ALA A 279 19.15 -5.07 0.85
CA ALA A 279 20.21 -6.03 1.09
C ALA A 279 19.64 -7.46 1.15
N TRP A 280 20.19 -8.34 0.35
CA TRP A 280 19.94 -9.78 0.39
C TRP A 280 21.07 -10.45 1.17
N ASN A 281 20.85 -10.66 2.47
CA ASN A 281 21.88 -11.08 3.43
C ASN A 281 22.30 -12.55 3.30
N GLU A 282 23.31 -12.95 4.06
CA GLU A 282 23.84 -14.32 4.06
C GLU A 282 22.84 -15.36 4.59
N ALA A 283 21.91 -14.95 5.44
CA ALA A 283 20.80 -15.80 5.90
C ALA A 283 19.70 -16.00 4.85
N GLY A 284 19.89 -15.48 3.62
CA GLY A 284 18.94 -15.60 2.53
C GLY A 284 17.72 -14.68 2.64
N ARG A 285 17.73 -13.71 3.57
CA ARG A 285 16.59 -12.79 3.78
C ARG A 285 16.83 -11.44 3.12
N VAL A 286 15.78 -10.81 2.65
CA VAL A 286 15.82 -9.49 2.02
C VAL A 286 15.43 -8.43 3.03
N LEU A 287 16.34 -7.48 3.27
CA LEU A 287 16.12 -6.31 4.13
C LEU A 287 15.86 -5.09 3.27
N MET A 288 14.77 -4.37 3.54
CA MET A 288 14.38 -3.15 2.86
C MET A 288 14.46 -1.97 3.82
N THR A 289 15.41 -1.08 3.63
CA THR A 289 15.63 0.10 4.48
C THR A 289 15.24 1.38 3.76
N GLY A 290 14.49 2.22 4.43
CA GLY A 290 14.06 3.53 3.90
C GLY A 290 13.41 4.41 4.94
N PRO A 291 13.07 5.65 4.57
CA PRO A 291 12.44 6.60 5.47
C PRO A 291 10.98 6.26 5.74
N ALA A 292 10.48 6.77 6.84
CA ALA A 292 9.06 6.93 7.14
C ALA A 292 8.89 8.28 7.83
N SER A 293 7.99 9.12 7.35
CA SER A 293 7.85 10.50 7.82
C SER A 293 6.42 10.79 8.27
N HIS A 294 6.29 11.53 9.37
CA HIS A 294 5.03 12.15 9.74
C HIS A 294 4.78 13.37 8.85
N SER A 295 3.54 13.51 8.37
CA SER A 295 3.07 14.74 7.72
C SER A 295 2.28 15.59 8.70
N PHE A 296 1.21 15.05 9.28
CA PHE A 296 0.40 15.70 10.31
C PHE A 296 -0.45 14.68 11.07
N LYS A 297 -1.11 15.15 12.13
CA LYS A 297 -2.16 14.41 12.85
C LYS A 297 -3.47 15.17 12.71
N GLY A 298 -4.57 14.45 12.78
CA GLY A 298 -5.90 15.04 12.72
C GLY A 298 -6.94 14.13 13.33
N ARG A 299 -8.19 14.56 13.27
CA ARG A 299 -9.36 13.82 13.72
C ARG A 299 -10.36 13.73 12.58
N LEU A 300 -10.90 12.54 12.33
CA LEU A 300 -11.96 12.36 11.34
C LEU A 300 -13.26 12.95 11.85
N ASP A 301 -13.91 13.76 11.01
CA ASP A 301 -15.26 14.23 11.29
C ASP A 301 -16.23 13.06 11.18
N PRO A 302 -17.18 12.88 12.14
CA PRO A 302 -18.22 11.87 12.06
C PRO A 302 -19.03 11.90 10.75
N GLU A 303 -19.22 13.09 10.15
CA GLU A 303 -19.92 13.23 8.86
C GLU A 303 -19.16 12.54 7.71
N LEU A 304 -17.82 12.50 7.78
CA LEU A 304 -17.01 11.79 6.79
C LEU A 304 -17.30 10.29 6.78
N LEU A 305 -17.72 9.74 7.93
CA LEU A 305 -18.01 8.33 8.12
C LEU A 305 -19.51 8.00 7.95
N ALA A 306 -20.35 9.02 7.88
CA ALA A 306 -21.79 8.86 7.61
C ALA A 306 -21.99 8.46 6.13
N VAL A 307 -22.01 7.15 5.86
CA VAL A 307 -22.39 6.63 4.54
C VAL A 307 -23.91 6.70 4.43
N THR A 308 -24.42 7.67 3.68
CA THR A 308 -25.80 7.61 3.19
C THR A 308 -25.83 6.51 2.13
N THR A 309 -26.47 5.39 2.44
CA THR A 309 -26.84 4.38 1.42
C THR A 309 -27.73 5.08 0.39
N PRO A 310 -27.43 5.00 -0.91
CA PRO A 310 -28.26 5.60 -1.95
C PRO A 310 -29.65 4.98 -1.98
#